data_6b3d34429b0f0cae07b8690b68f98e58
#
_entry.id   6b3d34429b0f0cae07b8690b68f98e58
#
_cell.length_a   1.000
_cell.length_b   1.000
_cell.length_c   1.000
_cell.angle_alpha   90.00
_cell.angle_beta   90.00
_cell.angle_gamma   90.00
#
_symmetry.space_group_name_H-M   'P 1'
#
loop_
_entity.id
_entity.type
_entity.pdbx_description
1 polymer ?
#
loop_
_entity_poly.entity_id
_entity_poly.type
_entity_poly.pdbx_seq_one_letter_code
_entity_poly.pdbx_strand_id
1 'polypeptide(L)'
;MRGFRVWSNYWKNYATEAELHMDGSADAVFEDGDGVPHHENTDLVVEFKTGLKDKNGKEIYEGDIVKFNETICTVQFEEMYGRYTLRDQSDDVVMGFDALIIIPFGVIGNIHENPELLEGKE
;
A
#
# COMPACT_ATOMS: atom_id res chain seq x y z
N MET A 1 -10.86 13.70 5.10
CA MET A 1 -10.41 12.93 3.94
C MET A 1 -9.51 11.80 4.38
N ARG A 2 -9.66 10.66 3.75
CA ARG A 2 -8.84 9.52 4.08
C ARG A 2 -7.40 9.72 3.60
N GLY A 3 -6.43 9.31 4.40
CA GLY A 3 -5.04 9.44 4.03
C GLY A 3 -4.67 8.54 2.86
N PHE A 4 -3.69 8.98 2.11
CA PHE A 4 -3.23 8.23 0.94
C PHE A 4 -1.76 8.51 0.69
N ARG A 5 -1.18 7.67 -0.17
CA ARG A 5 0.18 7.89 -0.69
C ARG A 5 0.15 7.63 -2.18
N VAL A 6 1.13 8.18 -2.91
CA VAL A 6 1.18 8.06 -4.37
C VAL A 6 2.55 7.55 -4.78
N TRP A 7 2.54 6.48 -5.56
CA TRP A 7 3.75 5.83 -6.07
C TRP A 7 3.91 6.16 -7.54
N SER A 8 5.15 6.41 -7.98
CA SER A 8 5.47 6.62 -9.38
C SER A 8 6.18 5.40 -9.96
N ASN A 9 5.63 4.85 -11.04
CA ASN A 9 6.28 3.76 -11.75
C ASN A 9 7.50 4.23 -12.51
N TYR A 10 7.59 5.52 -12.77
CA TYR A 10 8.74 6.10 -13.45
C TYR A 10 9.88 6.38 -12.44
N TRP A 11 9.56 7.11 -11.37
CA TRP A 11 10.58 7.50 -10.39
C TRP A 11 10.91 6.39 -9.41
N LYS A 12 10.04 5.38 -9.30
CA LYS A 12 10.24 4.23 -8.40
C LYS A 12 10.35 4.65 -6.95
N ASN A 13 9.54 5.63 -6.56
CA ASN A 13 9.46 6.03 -5.17
C ASN A 13 8.10 6.67 -4.92
N TYR A 14 7.87 7.03 -3.66
CA TYR A 14 6.63 7.70 -3.26
C TYR A 14 6.78 9.20 -3.33
N ALA A 15 5.67 9.87 -3.61
CA ALA A 15 5.64 11.32 -3.71
C ALA A 15 5.92 11.96 -2.36
N THR A 16 6.60 13.12 -2.38
CA THR A 16 6.79 13.93 -1.19
C THR A 16 5.56 14.79 -0.93
N GLU A 17 4.82 15.14 -1.99
CA GLU A 17 3.58 15.90 -1.91
C GLU A 17 2.64 15.38 -2.99
N ALA A 18 1.35 15.37 -2.70
CA ALA A 18 0.38 14.90 -3.67
C ALA A 18 -0.97 15.54 -3.44
N GLU A 19 -1.70 15.74 -4.54
CA GLU A 19 -3.06 16.23 -4.51
C GLU A 19 -3.93 15.24 -5.27
N LEU A 20 -5.01 14.80 -4.64
CA LEU A 20 -5.93 13.83 -5.22
C LEU A 20 -7.15 14.57 -5.74
N HIS A 21 -7.54 14.27 -6.98
CA HIS A 21 -8.68 14.91 -7.63
C HIS A 21 -9.92 14.05 -7.52
N MET A 22 -11.07 14.68 -7.74
CA MET A 22 -12.35 14.00 -7.57
C MET A 22 -12.56 12.85 -8.56
N ASP A 23 -11.89 12.90 -9.70
CA ASP A 23 -11.99 11.83 -10.70
C ASP A 23 -11.04 10.66 -10.40
N GLY A 24 -10.30 10.73 -9.29
CA GLY A 24 -9.38 9.67 -8.91
C GLY A 24 -7.95 9.86 -9.39
N SER A 25 -7.72 10.87 -10.23
CA SER A 25 -6.36 11.16 -10.68
C SER A 25 -5.62 11.95 -9.60
N ALA A 26 -4.31 12.10 -9.78
CA ALA A 26 -3.49 12.79 -8.83
C ALA A 26 -2.41 13.61 -9.51
N ASP A 27 -2.04 14.70 -8.86
CA ASP A 27 -0.81 15.44 -9.17
C ASP A 27 0.13 15.22 -8.01
N ALA A 28 1.39 14.96 -8.30
CA ALA A 28 2.33 14.59 -7.24
C ALA A 28 3.71 15.14 -7.54
N VAL A 29 4.50 15.30 -6.48
CA VAL A 29 5.88 15.78 -6.58
C VAL A 29 6.81 14.68 -6.11
N PHE A 30 7.82 14.39 -6.91
CA PHE A 30 8.83 13.37 -6.61
C PHE A 30 10.20 14.02 -6.63
N GLU A 31 11.06 13.60 -5.73
CA GLU A 31 12.44 14.11 -5.69
C GLU A 31 13.37 13.12 -6.36
N ASP A 32 14.27 13.64 -7.20
CA ASP A 32 15.27 12.79 -7.84
C ASP A 32 16.43 12.55 -6.87
N GLY A 33 17.49 11.90 -7.35
CA GLY A 33 18.62 11.54 -6.50
C GLY A 33 19.38 12.73 -5.93
N ASP A 34 19.18 13.91 -6.51
CA ASP A 34 19.82 15.14 -6.04
C ASP A 34 18.86 16.02 -5.23
N GLY A 35 17.66 15.50 -4.94
CA GLY A 35 16.69 16.24 -4.17
C GLY A 35 15.91 17.28 -4.97
N VAL A 36 15.97 17.22 -6.29
CA VAL A 36 15.26 18.17 -7.14
C VAL A 36 13.81 17.68 -7.33
N PRO A 37 12.82 18.54 -7.09
CA PRO A 37 11.42 18.12 -7.21
C PRO A 37 10.97 18.08 -8.66
N HIS A 38 10.16 17.07 -8.97
CA HIS A 38 9.57 16.89 -10.30
C HIS A 38 8.07 16.66 -10.14
N HIS A 39 7.28 17.39 -10.93
CA HIS A 39 5.82 17.29 -10.89
C HIS A 39 5.36 16.26 -11.91
N GLU A 40 4.50 15.34 -11.45
CA GLU A 40 4.00 14.26 -12.31
C GLU A 40 2.51 14.11 -12.14
N ASN A 41 1.82 13.68 -13.20
CA ASN A 41 0.41 13.36 -13.11
C ASN A 41 0.04 12.11 -13.92
N THR A 42 1.04 11.36 -14.39
CA THR A 42 0.80 10.14 -15.16
C THR A 42 1.59 9.00 -14.56
N ASP A 43 1.10 7.78 -14.81
CA ASP A 43 1.79 6.56 -14.39
C ASP A 43 1.94 6.48 -12.87
N LEU A 44 0.93 6.95 -12.18
CA LEU A 44 0.90 7.03 -10.71
C LEU A 44 -0.08 6.02 -10.15
N VAL A 45 0.24 5.50 -8.95
CA VAL A 45 -0.63 4.58 -8.22
C VAL A 45 -1.02 5.24 -6.91
N VAL A 46 -2.31 5.43 -6.69
CA VAL A 46 -2.83 6.01 -5.45
C VAL A 46 -3.22 4.87 -4.53
N GLU A 47 -2.70 4.90 -3.32
CA GLU A 47 -2.99 3.88 -2.31
C GLU A 47 -3.51 4.55 -1.06
N PHE A 48 -4.66 4.08 -0.57
CA PHE A 48 -5.30 4.68 0.59
C PHE A 48 -4.90 3.98 1.87
N LYS A 49 -4.92 4.72 2.98
CA LYS A 49 -4.79 4.12 4.30
C LYS A 49 -6.02 3.26 4.56
N THR A 50 -5.82 2.13 5.21
CA THR A 50 -6.94 1.29 5.61
C THR A 50 -7.68 1.86 6.81
N GLY A 51 -7.03 2.75 7.56
CA GLY A 51 -7.58 3.25 8.81
C GLY A 51 -7.17 2.43 10.01
N LEU A 52 -6.38 1.38 9.79
CA LEU A 52 -5.95 0.49 10.85
C LEU A 52 -4.43 0.57 11.00
N LYS A 53 -3.95 0.19 12.17
CA LYS A 53 -2.53 0.14 12.45
C LYS A 53 -2.11 -1.29 12.73
N ASP A 54 -0.86 -1.62 12.43
CA ASP A 54 -0.35 -2.94 12.71
C ASP A 54 0.03 -3.05 14.19
N LYS A 55 0.58 -4.21 14.57
CA LYS A 55 0.91 -4.47 15.98
C LYS A 55 1.97 -3.52 16.53
N ASN A 56 2.69 -2.83 15.66
CA ASN A 56 3.74 -1.89 16.06
C ASN A 56 3.28 -0.44 15.96
N GLY A 57 2.00 -0.20 15.66
CA GLY A 57 1.45 1.14 15.55
C GLY A 57 1.64 1.79 14.21
N LYS A 58 2.11 1.04 13.21
CA LYS A 58 2.33 1.58 11.89
C LYS A 58 1.03 1.58 11.09
N GLU A 59 0.76 2.70 10.40
CA GLU A 59 -0.41 2.79 9.53
C GLU A 59 -0.32 1.76 8.42
N ILE A 60 -1.45 1.12 8.12
CA ILE A 60 -1.52 0.10 7.07
C ILE A 60 -2.15 0.71 5.84
N TYR A 61 -1.47 0.59 4.69
CA TYR A 61 -1.94 1.09 3.40
C TYR A 61 -2.26 -0.07 2.46
N GLU A 62 -3.12 0.19 1.48
CA GLU A 62 -3.23 -0.71 0.34
C GLU A 62 -1.83 -0.93 -0.23
N GLY A 63 -1.55 -2.17 -0.64
CA GLY A 63 -0.27 -2.48 -1.23
C GLY A 63 0.82 -2.82 -0.22
N ASP A 64 0.54 -2.70 1.06
CA ASP A 64 1.51 -3.11 2.07
C ASP A 64 1.65 -4.63 2.08
N ILE A 65 2.84 -5.08 2.42
CA ILE A 65 3.13 -6.50 2.63
C ILE A 65 3.24 -6.73 4.11
N VAL A 66 2.49 -7.70 4.60
CA VAL A 66 2.46 -8.01 6.03
C VAL A 66 2.80 -9.47 6.24
N LYS A 67 3.29 -9.78 7.42
CA LYS A 67 3.55 -11.15 7.81
C LYS A 67 2.59 -11.54 8.92
N PHE A 68 1.79 -12.56 8.65
CA PHE A 68 0.78 -13.06 9.59
C PHE A 68 1.13 -14.52 9.86
N ASN A 69 1.58 -14.80 11.10
CA ASN A 69 2.17 -16.09 11.42
C ASN A 69 3.35 -16.33 10.50
N GLU A 70 3.34 -17.36 9.68
CA GLU A 70 4.42 -17.62 8.73
C GLU A 70 4.04 -17.27 7.31
N THR A 71 2.90 -16.62 7.13
CA THR A 71 2.38 -16.32 5.81
C THR A 71 2.65 -14.87 5.45
N ILE A 72 3.16 -14.66 4.23
CA ILE A 72 3.40 -13.32 3.68
C ILE A 72 2.17 -12.96 2.85
N CYS A 73 1.57 -11.83 3.17
CA CYS A 73 0.32 -11.41 2.55
C CYS A 73 0.41 -9.97 2.05
N THR A 74 -0.45 -9.63 1.08
CA THR A 74 -0.61 -8.26 0.63
C THR A 74 -1.95 -7.73 1.11
N VAL A 75 -2.00 -6.42 1.34
CA VAL A 75 -3.23 -5.74 1.75
C VAL A 75 -3.91 -5.22 0.50
N GLN A 76 -5.14 -5.65 0.27
CA GLN A 76 -5.91 -5.26 -0.91
C GLN A 76 -7.31 -4.85 -0.51
N PHE A 77 -7.92 -3.97 -1.32
CA PHE A 77 -9.30 -3.58 -1.12
C PHE A 77 -10.19 -4.43 -2.01
N GLU A 78 -11.17 -5.08 -1.40
CA GLU A 78 -12.10 -5.93 -2.13
C GLU A 78 -13.38 -5.15 -2.38
N GLU A 79 -13.54 -4.67 -3.62
CA GLU A 79 -14.64 -3.77 -3.95
C GLU A 79 -16.01 -4.42 -3.78
N MET A 80 -16.10 -5.71 -4.07
CA MET A 80 -17.37 -6.40 -3.99
C MET A 80 -17.99 -6.33 -2.59
N TYR A 81 -17.16 -6.36 -1.57
CA TYR A 81 -17.66 -6.35 -0.19
C TYR A 81 -17.29 -5.07 0.55
N GLY A 82 -16.60 -4.14 -0.12
CA GLY A 82 -16.23 -2.86 0.50
C GLY A 82 -15.31 -3.01 1.69
N ARG A 83 -14.40 -3.97 1.66
CA ARG A 83 -13.53 -4.22 2.80
C ARG A 83 -12.10 -4.50 2.34
N TYR A 84 -11.18 -4.41 3.28
CA TYR A 84 -9.80 -4.79 3.02
C TYR A 84 -9.59 -6.26 3.34
N THR A 85 -8.71 -6.90 2.58
CA THR A 85 -8.38 -8.31 2.78
C THR A 85 -6.89 -8.50 2.72
N LEU A 86 -6.43 -9.57 3.35
CA LEU A 86 -5.06 -10.05 3.20
C LEU A 86 -5.10 -11.22 2.22
N ARG A 87 -4.27 -11.13 1.18
CA ARG A 87 -4.16 -12.19 0.19
C ARG A 87 -2.77 -12.75 0.22
N ASP A 88 -2.67 -14.06 0.11
CA ASP A 88 -1.37 -14.73 0.12
C ASP A 88 -0.76 -14.69 -1.28
N GLN A 89 0.36 -15.39 -1.45
CA GLN A 89 1.10 -15.37 -2.71
C GLN A 89 0.35 -16.06 -3.84
N SER A 90 -0.65 -16.86 -3.52
CA SER A 90 -1.51 -17.51 -4.51
C SER A 90 -2.74 -16.65 -4.81
N ASP A 91 -2.79 -15.45 -4.26
CA ASP A 91 -3.92 -14.51 -4.39
C ASP A 91 -5.19 -15.04 -3.74
N ASP A 92 -5.05 -15.95 -2.78
CA ASP A 92 -6.18 -16.43 -1.99
C ASP A 92 -6.37 -15.54 -0.77
N VAL A 93 -7.62 -15.31 -0.41
CA VAL A 93 -7.94 -14.50 0.77
C VAL A 93 -7.61 -15.31 2.01
N VAL A 94 -6.68 -14.75 2.81
CA VAL A 94 -6.33 -15.36 4.09
C VAL A 94 -7.23 -14.82 5.18
N MET A 95 -7.52 -13.52 5.14
CA MET A 95 -8.28 -12.86 6.18
C MET A 95 -8.89 -11.58 5.63
N GLY A 96 -10.16 -11.33 5.97
CA GLY A 96 -10.74 -10.00 5.80
C GLY A 96 -10.62 -9.26 7.12
N PHE A 97 -10.55 -7.94 7.08
CA PHE A 97 -10.45 -7.21 8.32
C PHE A 97 -11.14 -5.85 8.23
N ASP A 98 -11.55 -5.36 9.38
CA ASP A 98 -12.18 -4.06 9.50
C ASP A 98 -11.67 -3.39 10.77
N ALA A 99 -12.27 -2.25 11.10
CA ALA A 99 -11.78 -1.42 12.20
C ALA A 99 -11.97 -2.05 13.58
N LEU A 100 -12.70 -3.15 13.65
CA LEU A 100 -13.01 -3.77 14.94
C LEU A 100 -12.04 -4.88 15.31
N ILE A 101 -11.20 -5.32 14.40
CA ILE A 101 -10.29 -6.42 14.72
C ILE A 101 -8.97 -5.88 15.25
N ILE A 102 -8.33 -6.71 16.04
CA ILE A 102 -6.99 -6.44 16.52
C ILE A 102 -6.03 -7.02 15.51
N ILE A 103 -5.14 -6.19 15.01
CA ILE A 103 -4.22 -6.59 13.94
C ILE A 103 -2.99 -7.25 14.56
N PRO A 104 -2.84 -8.57 14.44
CA PRO A 104 -1.75 -9.29 15.09
C PRO A 104 -0.50 -9.45 14.22
N PHE A 105 -0.38 -8.67 13.16
CA PHE A 105 0.73 -8.80 12.23
C PHE A 105 1.45 -7.48 12.07
N GLY A 106 2.63 -7.52 11.44
CA GLY A 106 3.42 -6.33 11.18
C GLY A 106 3.61 -6.09 9.69
N VAL A 107 3.68 -4.82 9.33
CA VAL A 107 4.02 -4.42 7.97
C VAL A 107 5.53 -4.62 7.78
N ILE A 108 5.91 -5.38 6.74
CA ILE A 108 7.32 -5.66 6.47
C ILE A 108 7.81 -5.03 5.17
N GLY A 109 6.92 -4.39 4.42
CA GLY A 109 7.29 -3.73 3.18
C GLY A 109 6.05 -3.41 2.38
N ASN A 110 6.24 -3.20 1.08
CA ASN A 110 5.11 -2.97 0.18
C ASN A 110 5.43 -3.54 -1.19
N ILE A 111 4.40 -3.62 -2.04
CA ILE A 111 4.53 -4.33 -3.31
C ILE A 111 5.44 -3.62 -4.30
N HIS A 112 5.66 -2.32 -4.11
CA HIS A 112 6.48 -1.55 -5.06
C HIS A 112 7.96 -1.58 -4.68
N GLU A 113 8.25 -1.39 -3.41
CA GLU A 113 9.64 -1.29 -2.95
C GLU A 113 10.23 -2.65 -2.61
N ASN A 114 9.39 -3.62 -2.28
CA ASN A 114 9.85 -4.92 -1.79
C ASN A 114 9.18 -6.08 -2.51
N PRO A 115 9.14 -6.08 -3.86
CA PRO A 115 8.47 -7.17 -4.57
C PRO A 115 9.12 -8.53 -4.32
N GLU A 116 10.39 -8.54 -3.96
CA GLU A 116 11.08 -9.79 -3.69
C GLU A 116 10.47 -10.56 -2.53
N LEU A 117 9.78 -9.86 -1.63
CA LEU A 117 9.14 -10.53 -0.49
C LEU A 117 7.98 -11.42 -0.92
N LEU A 118 7.44 -11.18 -2.11
CA LEU A 118 6.31 -11.92 -2.64
C LEU A 118 6.73 -13.07 -3.53
N GLU A 119 8.01 -13.17 -3.86
CA GLU A 119 8.50 -14.26 -4.68
C GLU A 119 8.54 -15.49 -3.81
N GLY A 120 7.90 -16.52 -4.28
CA GLY A 120 7.77 -17.70 -3.48
C GLY A 120 9.10 -18.32 -3.17
N LYS A 121 9.26 -18.78 -2.01
CA LYS A 121 10.36 -19.49 -1.71
C LYS A 121 9.89 -20.53 -1.03
N GLU A 122 9.90 -21.18 -1.32
CA GLU A 122 9.35 -22.15 -0.74
C GLU A 122 9.95 -22.65 0.01
#